data_800a71f13ab8f5bf8be5797ff9fd019d
#
_entry.id   800a71f13ab8f5bf8be5797ff9fd019d
#
_cell.length_a   1.000
_cell.length_b   1.000
_cell.length_c   1.000
_cell.angle_alpha   90.00
_cell.angle_beta   90.00
_cell.angle_gamma   90.00
#
_symmetry.space_group_name_H-M   'P 1'
#
loop_
_entity.id
_entity.type
_entity.pdbx_description
1 polymer ?
#
loop_
_entity_poly.entity_id
_entity_poly.type
_entity_poly.pdbx_seq_one_letter_code
_entity_poly.pdbx_strand_id
1 'polypeptide(L)'
;MALFISDNGNGKTVAAGSFPGPIKFYDFDGRMQPLKLFYPNRKDITYDLIGMEAIRPGPGFPGCISFMDFAREFEDLQDRCPWETVVIDSITALTATAVGFQLGIKSKEGKGKKLASGIQVPSWDEFNGETSVVQQILDVSKVLPCNVIFTAHPVDKSIDVGGGTLKKARSIAAYGTKTPSLVPIYFNEIYQFGVEPPNAPNEPAQRFILTQPTGKDMAKTALPLPPRIDITNKPLYPLLQKYCADHNVKLQSRAEEVVA
;
A
#
# COMPACT_ATOMS: atom_id res chain seq x y z
N MET A 1 -8.60 -2.69 7.90
CA MET A 1 -7.37 -2.43 7.11
C MET A 1 -7.30 -3.38 5.93
N ALA A 2 -6.93 -2.87 4.75
CA ALA A 2 -6.79 -3.66 3.53
C ALA A 2 -5.40 -3.48 2.90
N LEU A 3 -4.86 -4.57 2.30
CA LEU A 3 -3.62 -4.59 1.55
C LEU A 3 -3.90 -4.98 0.09
N PHE A 4 -3.56 -4.11 -0.84
CA PHE A 4 -3.71 -4.31 -2.28
C PHE A 4 -2.37 -4.65 -2.91
N ILE A 5 -2.24 -5.84 -3.45
CA ILE A 5 -0.97 -6.34 -4.01
C ILE A 5 -1.12 -6.52 -5.51
N SER A 6 -0.20 -5.98 -6.30
CA SER A 6 -0.03 -6.31 -7.72
C SER A 6 1.19 -5.65 -8.32
N ASP A 7 1.51 -6.08 -9.54
CA ASP A 7 2.44 -5.38 -10.42
C ASP A 7 1.94 -3.96 -10.77
N ASN A 8 2.82 -3.16 -11.36
CA ASN A 8 2.48 -1.80 -11.81
C ASN A 8 1.33 -1.80 -12.83
N GLY A 9 0.48 -0.78 -12.76
CA GLY A 9 -0.59 -0.58 -13.75
C GLY A 9 -1.85 -1.42 -13.57
N ASN A 10 -1.92 -2.31 -12.57
CA ASN A 10 -3.08 -3.18 -12.35
C ASN A 10 -4.25 -2.52 -11.60
N GLY A 11 -4.17 -1.23 -11.29
CA GLY A 11 -5.31 -0.45 -10.81
C GLY A 11 -5.46 -0.34 -9.29
N LYS A 12 -4.45 -0.70 -8.47
CA LYS A 12 -4.48 -0.56 -6.99
C LYS A 12 -4.89 0.85 -6.54
N THR A 13 -4.17 1.87 -7.01
CA THR A 13 -4.41 3.28 -6.68
C THR A 13 -5.83 3.72 -7.06
N VAL A 14 -6.29 3.33 -8.27
CA VAL A 14 -7.66 3.61 -8.74
C VAL A 14 -8.68 2.91 -7.87
N ALA A 15 -8.46 1.65 -7.51
CA ALA A 15 -9.36 0.90 -6.64
C ALA A 15 -9.45 1.55 -5.25
N ALA A 16 -8.33 1.99 -4.67
CA ALA A 16 -8.31 2.73 -3.41
C ALA A 16 -9.08 4.06 -3.51
N GLY A 17 -8.99 4.77 -4.65
CA GLY A 17 -9.76 5.98 -4.91
C GLY A 17 -11.28 5.77 -5.00
N SER A 18 -11.78 4.54 -5.04
CA SER A 18 -13.23 4.26 -5.02
C SER A 18 -13.83 4.24 -3.61
N PHE A 19 -13.03 4.27 -2.58
CA PHE A 19 -13.48 4.23 -1.19
C PHE A 19 -14.14 5.53 -0.75
N PRO A 20 -14.88 5.53 0.38
CA PRO A 20 -15.55 6.73 0.87
C PRO A 20 -14.55 7.83 1.21
N GLY A 21 -14.95 9.07 0.97
CA GLY A 21 -14.14 10.25 1.24
C GLY A 21 -14.69 11.12 2.37
N PRO A 22 -13.88 12.01 2.90
CA PRO A 22 -12.60 12.49 2.33
C PRO A 22 -11.47 11.45 2.39
N ILE A 23 -10.66 11.37 1.30
CA ILE A 23 -9.55 10.43 1.17
C ILE A 23 -8.21 11.17 1.22
N LYS A 24 -7.28 10.67 2.03
CA LYS A 24 -5.87 11.09 2.04
C LYS A 24 -4.98 10.00 1.47
N PHE A 25 -4.20 10.34 0.44
CA PHE A 25 -3.11 9.50 -0.04
C PHE A 25 -1.76 10.04 0.42
N TYR A 26 -0.97 9.17 1.00
CA TYR A 26 0.46 9.37 1.18
C TYR A 26 1.18 8.64 0.07
N ASP A 27 1.62 9.41 -0.93
CA ASP A 27 2.20 8.94 -2.18
C ASP A 27 3.71 8.82 -2.08
N PHE A 28 4.21 7.62 -1.94
CA PHE A 28 5.64 7.31 -1.93
C PHE A 28 6.18 6.98 -3.33
N ASP A 29 5.30 6.66 -4.28
CA ASP A 29 5.67 6.25 -5.63
C ASP A 29 5.71 7.42 -6.66
N GLY A 30 5.09 8.56 -6.32
CA GLY A 30 4.96 9.70 -7.22
C GLY A 30 4.01 9.45 -8.40
N ARG A 31 2.94 8.67 -8.22
CA ARG A 31 2.12 8.16 -9.34
C ARG A 31 0.61 8.40 -9.19
N MET A 32 0.20 9.57 -8.71
CA MET A 32 -1.23 9.90 -8.49
C MET A 32 -2.00 10.33 -9.75
N GLN A 33 -1.35 10.42 -10.93
CA GLN A 33 -2.04 10.81 -12.18
C GLN A 33 -3.29 9.95 -12.51
N PRO A 34 -3.31 8.63 -12.31
CA PRO A 34 -4.49 7.82 -12.58
C PRO A 34 -5.74 8.29 -11.80
N LEU A 35 -5.61 8.80 -10.58
CA LEU A 35 -6.74 9.31 -9.82
C LEU A 35 -7.44 10.48 -10.52
N LYS A 36 -6.68 11.39 -11.13
CA LYS A 36 -7.23 12.53 -11.88
C LYS A 36 -7.98 12.09 -13.13
N LEU A 37 -7.54 11.00 -13.76
CA LEU A 37 -8.17 10.43 -14.96
C LEU A 37 -9.47 9.69 -14.62
N PHE A 38 -9.44 8.85 -13.58
CA PHE A 38 -10.59 8.01 -13.22
C PHE A 38 -11.61 8.73 -12.33
N TYR A 39 -11.17 9.73 -11.57
CA TYR A 39 -12.00 10.48 -10.62
C TYR A 39 -11.88 12.00 -10.81
N PRO A 40 -12.11 12.54 -12.03
CA PRO A 40 -11.88 13.97 -12.32
C PRO A 40 -12.78 14.91 -11.50
N ASN A 41 -13.92 14.43 -11.05
CA ASN A 41 -14.92 15.21 -10.31
C ASN A 41 -14.83 15.03 -8.77
N ARG A 42 -13.95 14.15 -8.26
CA ARG A 42 -13.78 13.93 -6.82
C ARG A 42 -12.81 14.95 -6.23
N LYS A 43 -13.37 15.97 -5.58
CA LYS A 43 -12.59 17.02 -4.89
C LYS A 43 -12.20 16.64 -3.47
N ASP A 44 -12.72 15.55 -2.97
CA ASP A 44 -12.50 15.00 -1.64
C ASP A 44 -11.30 14.02 -1.58
N ILE A 45 -10.55 13.90 -2.68
CA ILE A 45 -9.29 13.15 -2.72
C ILE A 45 -8.12 14.14 -2.65
N THR A 46 -7.29 13.99 -1.63
CA THR A 46 -6.04 14.74 -1.47
C THR A 46 -4.86 13.78 -1.43
N TYR A 47 -3.67 14.26 -1.82
CA TYR A 47 -2.45 13.47 -1.72
C TYR A 47 -1.24 14.35 -1.44
N ASP A 48 -0.29 13.80 -0.66
CA ASP A 48 1.03 14.36 -0.48
C ASP A 48 2.08 13.40 -1.04
N LEU A 49 2.97 13.94 -1.86
CA LEU A 49 4.17 13.23 -2.28
C LEU A 49 5.16 13.20 -1.12
N ILE A 50 5.68 12.01 -0.81
CA ILE A 50 6.61 11.80 0.30
C ILE A 50 8.01 11.57 -0.24
N GLY A 51 8.98 12.35 0.23
CA GLY A 51 10.40 12.18 -0.07
C GLY A 51 11.22 11.94 1.20
N MET A 52 12.48 11.57 1.03
CA MET A 52 13.43 11.47 2.17
C MET A 52 13.57 12.82 2.88
N GLU A 53 13.64 13.92 2.09
CA GLU A 53 13.68 15.30 2.56
C GLU A 53 12.58 16.11 1.85
N ALA A 54 12.12 17.19 2.49
CA ALA A 54 11.16 18.09 1.88
C ALA A 54 11.77 18.82 0.68
N ILE A 55 11.02 18.90 -0.42
CA ILE A 55 11.37 19.67 -1.61
C ILE A 55 10.24 20.67 -1.87
N ARG A 56 10.58 21.96 -1.97
CA ARG A 56 9.59 23.00 -2.24
C ARG A 56 9.00 22.86 -3.65
N PRO A 57 7.72 23.21 -3.84
CA PRO A 57 7.12 23.27 -5.18
C PRO A 57 7.93 24.19 -6.10
N GLY A 58 8.02 23.80 -7.36
CA GLY A 58 8.71 24.55 -8.41
C GLY A 58 8.04 24.34 -9.77
N PRO A 59 8.55 24.98 -10.86
CA PRO A 59 7.97 24.84 -12.18
C PRO A 59 7.89 23.37 -12.61
N GLY A 60 6.66 22.87 -12.81
CA GLY A 60 6.40 21.50 -13.24
C GLY A 60 6.57 20.42 -12.16
N PHE A 61 6.85 20.80 -10.90
CA PHE A 61 7.02 19.88 -9.80
C PHE A 61 6.18 20.33 -8.58
N PRO A 62 5.30 19.48 -8.03
CA PRO A 62 4.42 19.84 -6.90
C PRO A 62 5.14 19.99 -5.55
N GLY A 63 6.41 19.59 -5.46
CA GLY A 63 7.12 19.47 -4.20
C GLY A 63 6.84 18.14 -3.50
N CYS A 64 7.51 17.92 -2.38
CA CYS A 64 7.20 16.80 -1.48
C CYS A 64 7.41 17.20 -0.04
N ILE A 65 6.67 16.56 0.89
CA ILE A 65 6.94 16.64 2.31
C ILE A 65 8.04 15.64 2.71
N SER A 66 8.74 15.91 3.79
CA SER A 66 9.76 14.98 4.26
C SER A 66 9.15 13.74 4.91
N PHE A 67 9.93 12.66 4.94
CA PHE A 67 9.55 11.44 5.65
C PHE A 67 9.25 11.70 7.14
N MET A 68 9.98 12.63 7.78
CA MET A 68 9.73 13.02 9.17
C MET A 68 8.41 13.75 9.36
N ASP A 69 8.05 14.64 8.42
CA ASP A 69 6.78 15.37 8.51
C ASP A 69 5.61 14.41 8.27
N PHE A 70 5.75 13.49 7.31
CA PHE A 70 4.80 12.40 7.13
C PHE A 70 4.61 11.57 8.41
N ALA A 71 5.70 11.14 9.04
CA ALA A 71 5.62 10.30 10.24
C ALA A 71 4.87 11.01 11.38
N ARG A 72 5.14 12.30 11.58
CA ARG A 72 4.43 13.13 12.59
C ARG A 72 2.96 13.31 12.23
N GLU A 73 2.66 13.72 10.99
CA GLU A 73 1.27 13.88 10.52
C GLU A 73 0.49 12.57 10.67
N PHE A 74 1.11 11.44 10.33
CA PHE A 74 0.47 10.13 10.42
C PHE A 74 0.21 9.70 11.86
N GLU A 75 1.12 10.01 12.78
CA GLU A 75 0.96 9.77 14.22
C GLU A 75 -0.16 10.65 14.80
N ASP A 76 -0.24 11.91 14.42
CA ASP A 76 -1.26 12.86 14.85
C ASP A 76 -2.69 12.44 14.42
N LEU A 77 -2.83 11.58 13.40
CA LEU A 77 -4.12 11.03 12.99
C LEU A 77 -4.80 10.19 14.08
N GLN A 78 -4.06 9.69 15.08
CA GLN A 78 -4.65 8.96 16.21
C GLN A 78 -5.53 9.87 17.07
N ASP A 79 -5.10 11.12 17.25
CA ASP A 79 -5.83 12.10 18.05
C ASP A 79 -6.93 12.79 17.26
N ARG A 80 -6.69 13.02 15.97
CA ARG A 80 -7.63 13.70 15.08
C ARG A 80 -7.49 13.21 13.64
N CYS A 81 -8.36 12.30 13.23
CA CYS A 81 -8.44 11.84 11.86
C CYS A 81 -9.64 12.49 11.13
N PRO A 82 -9.40 13.43 10.22
CA PRO A 82 -10.48 14.06 9.43
C PRO A 82 -10.88 13.23 8.19
N TRP A 83 -10.23 12.08 7.97
CA TRP A 83 -10.35 11.27 6.77
C TRP A 83 -11.25 10.06 6.99
N GLU A 84 -12.13 9.75 6.04
CA GLU A 84 -12.85 8.48 6.02
C GLU A 84 -11.99 7.35 5.45
N THR A 85 -11.00 7.70 4.62
CA THR A 85 -10.05 6.73 4.06
C THR A 85 -8.64 7.33 4.03
N VAL A 86 -7.67 6.57 4.52
CA VAL A 86 -6.23 6.86 4.43
C VAL A 86 -5.56 5.78 3.60
N VAL A 87 -4.73 6.19 2.64
CA VAL A 87 -4.03 5.28 1.72
C VAL A 87 -2.54 5.52 1.77
N ILE A 88 -1.75 4.46 1.98
CA ILE A 88 -0.29 4.44 1.85
C ILE A 88 0.05 3.78 0.52
N ASP A 89 0.49 4.57 -0.45
CA ASP A 89 0.81 4.11 -1.81
C ASP A 89 2.28 4.42 -2.17
N SER A 90 3.17 3.44 -2.04
CA SER A 90 3.05 2.05 -1.60
C SER A 90 3.92 1.74 -0.39
N ILE A 91 3.63 0.63 0.32
CA ILE A 91 4.52 0.14 1.39
C ILE A 91 5.89 -0.25 0.84
N THR A 92 5.97 -0.70 -0.40
CA THR A 92 7.23 -1.00 -1.09
C THR A 92 8.13 0.23 -1.17
N ALA A 93 7.60 1.36 -1.60
CA ALA A 93 8.35 2.62 -1.68
C ALA A 93 8.57 3.26 -0.30
N LEU A 94 7.61 3.11 0.64
CA LEU A 94 7.77 3.51 2.03
C LEU A 94 9.00 2.84 2.65
N THR A 95 9.18 1.52 2.49
CA THR A 95 10.35 0.81 3.04
C THR A 95 11.66 1.33 2.44
N ALA A 96 11.69 1.63 1.14
CA ALA A 96 12.84 2.24 0.48
C ALA A 96 13.16 3.63 1.04
N THR A 97 12.12 4.45 1.22
CA THR A 97 12.26 5.82 1.77
C THR A 97 12.75 5.78 3.22
N ALA A 98 12.24 4.85 4.04
CA ALA A 98 12.67 4.68 5.43
C ALA A 98 14.16 4.30 5.54
N VAL A 99 14.65 3.36 4.71
CA VAL A 99 16.07 3.01 4.65
C VAL A 99 16.91 4.21 4.19
N GLY A 100 16.48 4.89 3.13
CA GLY A 100 17.18 6.08 2.61
C GLY A 100 17.26 7.21 3.62
N PHE A 101 16.20 7.46 4.37
CA PHE A 101 16.15 8.46 5.44
C PHE A 101 17.17 8.14 6.54
N GLN A 102 17.26 6.88 6.99
CA GLN A 102 18.22 6.47 8.02
C GLN A 102 19.67 6.56 7.53
N LEU A 103 19.92 6.21 6.28
CA LEU A 103 21.24 6.42 5.65
C LEU A 103 21.61 7.90 5.63
N GLY A 104 20.66 8.78 5.32
CA GLY A 104 20.85 10.23 5.35
C GLY A 104 21.27 10.75 6.72
N ILE A 105 20.63 10.28 7.81
CA ILE A 105 21.00 10.62 9.19
C ILE A 105 22.43 10.17 9.47
N LYS A 106 22.78 8.91 9.24
CA LYS A 106 24.14 8.38 9.48
C LYS A 106 25.20 9.10 8.65
N SER A 107 24.85 9.52 7.42
CA SER A 107 25.75 10.32 6.59
C SER A 107 26.10 11.66 7.22
N LYS A 108 25.09 12.37 7.74
CA LYS A 108 25.28 13.66 8.43
C LYS A 108 26.12 13.51 9.70
N GLU A 109 26.06 12.36 10.35
CA GLU A 109 26.90 12.03 11.53
C GLU A 109 28.31 11.53 11.17
N GLY A 110 28.65 11.42 9.88
CA GLY A 110 29.92 10.85 9.43
C GLY A 110 30.06 9.33 9.63
N LYS A 111 28.94 8.67 9.94
CA LYS A 111 28.85 7.23 10.19
C LYS A 111 28.30 6.50 8.96
N GLY A 112 28.41 5.18 8.97
CA GLY A 112 27.86 4.30 7.95
C GLY A 112 28.90 3.68 7.04
N LYS A 113 28.52 2.55 6.42
CA LYS A 113 29.36 1.80 5.49
C LYS A 113 29.34 2.50 4.12
N LYS A 114 30.52 2.69 3.54
CA LYS A 114 30.67 3.28 2.21
C LYS A 114 31.35 2.32 1.24
N LEU A 115 30.95 2.35 -0.02
CA LEU A 115 31.71 1.75 -1.11
C LEU A 115 32.96 2.56 -1.40
N ALA A 116 33.89 2.00 -2.18
CA ALA A 116 35.09 2.72 -2.63
C ALA A 116 34.77 4.00 -3.41
N SER A 117 33.59 4.07 -4.05
CA SER A 117 33.07 5.27 -4.72
C SER A 117 32.56 6.36 -3.78
N GLY A 118 32.56 6.14 -2.45
CA GLY A 118 31.99 7.06 -1.47
C GLY A 118 30.47 6.92 -1.25
N ILE A 119 29.79 6.10 -2.06
CA ILE A 119 28.36 5.85 -1.93
C ILE A 119 28.08 5.05 -0.65
N GLN A 120 27.14 5.53 0.16
CA GLN A 120 26.69 4.80 1.34
C GLN A 120 25.83 3.61 0.97
N VAL A 121 26.01 2.50 1.69
CA VAL A 121 25.21 1.27 1.56
C VAL A 121 24.57 0.92 2.89
N PRO A 122 23.32 0.43 2.87
CA PRO A 122 22.64 0.02 4.08
C PRO A 122 23.34 -1.17 4.75
N SER A 123 23.28 -1.20 6.07
CA SER A 123 23.72 -2.29 6.94
C SER A 123 22.52 -2.88 7.69
N TRP A 124 22.75 -3.83 8.57
CA TRP A 124 21.72 -4.43 9.41
C TRP A 124 20.91 -3.41 10.23
N ASP A 125 21.56 -2.33 10.68
CA ASP A 125 20.91 -1.33 11.51
C ASP A 125 19.83 -0.58 10.74
N GLU A 126 20.11 -0.20 9.48
CA GLU A 126 19.14 0.51 8.64
C GLU A 126 17.96 -0.38 8.28
N PHE A 127 18.19 -1.67 8.05
CA PHE A 127 17.11 -2.63 7.78
C PHE A 127 16.28 -2.95 9.04
N ASN A 128 16.91 -3.01 10.22
CA ASN A 128 16.17 -3.15 11.48
C ASN A 128 15.35 -1.88 11.78
N GLY A 129 15.93 -0.71 11.53
CA GLY A 129 15.23 0.56 11.69
C GLY A 129 14.05 0.69 10.71
N GLU A 130 14.21 0.28 9.46
CA GLU A 130 13.10 0.21 8.49
C GLU A 130 11.96 -0.66 9.01
N THR A 131 12.28 -1.88 9.48
CA THR A 131 11.28 -2.79 10.04
C THR A 131 10.54 -2.16 11.22
N SER A 132 11.25 -1.47 12.12
CA SER A 132 10.65 -0.79 13.27
C SER A 132 9.71 0.35 12.85
N VAL A 133 10.10 1.15 11.88
CA VAL A 133 9.28 2.24 11.34
C VAL A 133 8.01 1.70 10.69
N VAL A 134 8.13 0.66 9.84
CA VAL A 134 6.98 0.04 9.20
C VAL A 134 6.03 -0.54 10.25
N GLN A 135 6.57 -1.18 11.29
CA GLN A 135 5.77 -1.71 12.38
C GLN A 135 5.01 -0.60 13.12
N GLN A 136 5.67 0.52 13.44
CA GLN A 136 5.02 1.67 14.07
C GLN A 136 3.87 2.23 13.22
N ILE A 137 4.08 2.40 11.91
CA ILE A 137 3.03 2.86 10.99
C ILE A 137 1.85 1.87 10.96
N LEU A 138 2.12 0.56 10.94
CA LEU A 138 1.09 -0.46 10.97
C LEU A 138 0.33 -0.49 12.31
N ASP A 139 1.02 -0.27 13.44
CA ASP A 139 0.40 -0.22 14.76
C ASP A 139 -0.50 1.03 14.90
N VAL A 140 -0.05 2.20 14.46
CA VAL A 140 -0.89 3.40 14.36
C VAL A 140 -2.11 3.13 13.48
N SER A 141 -1.93 2.51 12.32
CA SER A 141 -3.01 2.20 11.37
C SER A 141 -4.14 1.35 11.98
N LYS A 142 -3.82 0.49 12.95
CA LYS A 142 -4.83 -0.35 13.62
C LYS A 142 -5.84 0.44 14.45
N VAL A 143 -5.42 1.60 14.96
CA VAL A 143 -6.24 2.40 15.88
C VAL A 143 -6.93 3.56 15.20
N LEU A 144 -6.60 3.87 13.93
CA LEU A 144 -7.24 4.95 13.20
C LEU A 144 -8.74 4.67 13.00
N PRO A 145 -9.62 5.66 13.25
CA PRO A 145 -11.07 5.52 13.11
C PRO A 145 -11.53 5.69 11.65
N CYS A 146 -10.80 5.11 10.69
CA CYS A 146 -11.07 5.24 9.27
C CYS A 146 -10.68 3.97 8.49
N ASN A 147 -11.04 3.91 7.21
CA ASN A 147 -10.52 2.86 6.34
C ASN A 147 -9.03 3.11 6.08
N VAL A 148 -8.19 2.11 6.32
CA VAL A 148 -6.77 2.22 6.01
C VAL A 148 -6.41 1.19 4.94
N ILE A 149 -5.84 1.69 3.83
CA ILE A 149 -5.45 0.90 2.68
C ILE A 149 -3.94 1.06 2.46
N PHE A 150 -3.25 -0.06 2.32
CA PHE A 150 -1.89 -0.08 1.84
C PHE A 150 -1.83 -0.71 0.47
N THR A 151 -1.01 -0.17 -0.41
CA THR A 151 -0.67 -0.85 -1.65
C THR A 151 0.74 -1.44 -1.56
N ALA A 152 0.99 -2.50 -2.32
CA ALA A 152 2.30 -3.15 -2.37
C ALA A 152 2.59 -3.72 -3.76
N HIS A 153 3.88 -3.83 -4.08
CA HIS A 153 4.33 -4.58 -5.24
C HIS A 153 4.73 -6.00 -4.83
N PRO A 154 4.42 -7.02 -5.64
CA PRO A 154 4.83 -8.38 -5.35
C PRO A 154 6.29 -8.63 -5.71
N VAL A 155 6.87 -9.63 -5.09
CA VAL A 155 8.13 -10.25 -5.48
C VAL A 155 7.95 -11.76 -5.49
N ASP A 156 8.40 -12.43 -6.55
CA ASP A 156 8.40 -13.88 -6.62
C ASP A 156 9.52 -14.44 -5.73
N LYS A 157 9.18 -15.41 -4.88
CA LYS A 157 10.13 -16.16 -4.05
C LYS A 157 10.04 -17.64 -4.40
N SER A 158 11.19 -18.30 -4.45
CA SER A 158 11.25 -19.76 -4.52
C SER A 158 11.38 -20.30 -3.09
N ILE A 159 10.45 -21.16 -2.69
CA ILE A 159 10.43 -21.81 -1.39
C ILE A 159 10.80 -23.27 -1.63
N ASP A 160 11.85 -23.76 -0.99
CA ASP A 160 12.17 -25.18 -0.99
C ASP A 160 11.16 -25.92 -0.09
N VAL A 161 10.38 -26.80 -0.71
CA VAL A 161 9.37 -27.62 -0.03
C VAL A 161 9.89 -29.02 0.31
N GLY A 162 11.20 -29.22 0.17
CA GLY A 162 11.88 -30.49 0.43
C GLY A 162 12.09 -31.33 -0.84
N GLY A 163 13.08 -32.23 -0.79
CA GLY A 163 13.41 -33.13 -1.91
C GLY A 163 13.92 -32.42 -3.18
N GLY A 164 14.43 -31.21 -3.08
CA GLY A 164 14.89 -30.41 -4.24
C GLY A 164 13.76 -29.76 -5.05
N THR A 165 12.52 -29.81 -4.54
CA THR A 165 11.37 -29.19 -5.21
C THR A 165 11.23 -27.74 -4.77
N LEU A 166 11.28 -26.81 -5.72
CA LEU A 166 11.04 -25.38 -5.48
C LEU A 166 9.60 -24.99 -5.83
N LYS A 167 8.87 -24.47 -4.86
CA LYS A 167 7.56 -23.87 -5.07
C LYS A 167 7.70 -22.36 -5.23
N LYS A 168 7.13 -21.81 -6.28
CA LYS A 168 7.01 -20.35 -6.44
C LYS A 168 5.89 -19.81 -5.56
N ALA A 169 6.18 -18.80 -4.76
CA ALA A 169 5.21 -18.05 -4.00
C ALA A 169 5.44 -16.55 -4.19
N ARG A 170 4.38 -15.76 -4.14
CA ARG A 170 4.49 -14.29 -4.13
C ARG A 170 4.54 -13.78 -2.71
N SER A 171 5.40 -12.81 -2.49
CA SER A 171 5.52 -12.03 -1.27
C SER A 171 5.43 -10.55 -1.64
N ILE A 172 5.38 -9.66 -0.67
CA ILE A 172 5.50 -8.24 -0.92
C ILE A 172 6.97 -7.86 -1.08
N ALA A 173 7.25 -6.93 -2.00
CA ALA A 173 8.56 -6.33 -2.15
C ALA A 173 8.77 -5.32 -1.02
N ALA A 174 9.80 -5.53 -0.20
CA ALA A 174 10.24 -4.64 0.86
C ALA A 174 11.76 -4.78 1.02
N TYR A 175 12.41 -3.77 1.56
CA TYR A 175 13.87 -3.76 1.69
C TYR A 175 14.35 -4.69 2.80
N GLY A 176 13.70 -4.71 3.96
CA GLY A 176 14.04 -5.59 5.07
C GLY A 176 13.64 -7.05 4.84
N THR A 177 14.42 -8.00 5.36
CA THR A 177 14.11 -9.45 5.22
C THR A 177 12.91 -9.88 6.08
N LYS A 178 12.61 -9.18 7.17
CA LYS A 178 11.51 -9.46 8.11
C LYS A 178 10.20 -8.83 7.65
N THR A 179 10.25 -7.65 7.08
CA THR A 179 9.08 -6.85 6.68
C THR A 179 8.10 -7.58 5.76
N PRO A 180 8.55 -8.35 4.73
CA PRO A 180 7.64 -9.11 3.88
C PRO A 180 6.79 -10.15 4.60
N SER A 181 7.28 -10.70 5.70
CA SER A 181 6.57 -11.70 6.51
C SER A 181 5.70 -11.05 7.59
N LEU A 182 6.12 -9.89 8.09
CA LEU A 182 5.44 -9.13 9.12
C LEU A 182 4.17 -8.46 8.60
N VAL A 183 4.27 -7.76 7.49
CA VAL A 183 3.22 -6.90 6.96
C VAL A 183 1.87 -7.62 6.78
N PRO A 184 1.78 -8.80 6.14
CA PRO A 184 0.48 -9.45 5.90
C PRO A 184 -0.30 -9.82 7.15
N ILE A 185 0.38 -9.96 8.30
CA ILE A 185 -0.23 -10.34 9.58
C ILE A 185 -1.20 -9.25 10.07
N TYR A 186 -0.93 -7.99 9.72
CA TYR A 186 -1.70 -6.83 10.16
C TYR A 186 -3.06 -6.65 9.45
N PHE A 187 -3.26 -7.32 8.32
CA PHE A 187 -4.42 -7.09 7.47
C PHE A 187 -5.47 -8.20 7.60
N ASN A 188 -6.74 -7.82 7.69
CA ASN A 188 -7.87 -8.74 7.58
C ASN A 188 -8.25 -8.97 6.12
N GLU A 189 -8.00 -7.97 5.26
CA GLU A 189 -8.30 -7.96 3.85
C GLU A 189 -7.00 -7.86 3.06
N ILE A 190 -6.70 -8.86 2.23
CA ILE A 190 -5.57 -8.87 1.31
C ILE A 190 -6.10 -9.22 -0.07
N TYR A 191 -6.03 -8.29 -1.01
CA TYR A 191 -6.52 -8.47 -2.37
C TYR A 191 -5.36 -8.47 -3.35
N GLN A 192 -5.23 -9.59 -4.08
CA GLN A 192 -4.27 -9.71 -5.18
C GLN A 192 -4.94 -9.26 -6.47
N PHE A 193 -4.47 -8.15 -7.04
CA PHE A 193 -4.96 -7.65 -8.32
C PHE A 193 -4.26 -8.36 -9.47
N GLY A 194 -5.03 -8.69 -10.48
CA GLY A 194 -4.55 -9.29 -11.72
C GLY A 194 -5.17 -8.64 -12.94
N VAL A 195 -4.50 -8.84 -14.08
CA VAL A 195 -4.96 -8.42 -15.41
C VAL A 195 -4.79 -9.60 -16.35
N GLU A 196 -5.84 -9.92 -17.07
CA GLU A 196 -5.82 -10.88 -18.18
C GLU A 196 -5.85 -10.12 -19.51
N PRO A 197 -5.12 -10.58 -20.51
CA PRO A 197 -5.17 -9.97 -21.83
C PRO A 197 -6.60 -10.01 -22.38
N PRO A 198 -6.95 -9.09 -23.28
CA PRO A 198 -8.27 -9.13 -23.95
C PRO A 198 -8.46 -10.41 -24.75
N ASN A 199 -9.67 -10.94 -24.76
CA ASN A 199 -10.02 -12.13 -25.55
C ASN A 199 -10.07 -11.82 -27.06
N ALA A 200 -10.29 -10.55 -27.44
CA ALA A 200 -10.29 -10.06 -28.81
C ALA A 200 -9.52 -8.72 -28.92
N PRO A 201 -8.98 -8.38 -30.10
CA PRO A 201 -8.13 -7.20 -30.29
C PRO A 201 -8.74 -5.85 -29.87
N ASN A 202 -10.07 -5.74 -29.87
CA ASN A 202 -10.78 -4.49 -29.53
C ASN A 202 -11.44 -4.51 -28.15
N GLU A 203 -11.24 -5.57 -27.38
CA GLU A 203 -11.77 -5.65 -26.02
C GLU A 203 -10.77 -5.07 -25.00
N PRO A 204 -11.24 -4.47 -23.91
CA PRO A 204 -10.36 -4.07 -22.83
C PRO A 204 -9.78 -5.28 -22.10
N ALA A 205 -8.56 -5.15 -21.60
CA ALA A 205 -7.99 -6.15 -20.71
C ALA A 205 -8.88 -6.33 -19.47
N GLN A 206 -9.11 -7.57 -19.08
CA GLN A 206 -9.94 -7.89 -17.93
C GLN A 206 -9.16 -7.71 -16.64
N ARG A 207 -9.71 -6.94 -15.71
CA ARG A 207 -9.12 -6.67 -14.39
C ARG A 207 -9.91 -7.40 -13.32
N PHE A 208 -9.21 -8.05 -12.41
CA PHE A 208 -9.84 -8.80 -11.34
C PHE A 208 -9.05 -8.66 -10.03
N ILE A 209 -9.71 -9.00 -8.93
CA ILE A 209 -9.05 -9.26 -7.66
C ILE A 209 -9.28 -10.71 -7.24
N LEU A 210 -8.26 -11.30 -6.62
CA LEU A 210 -8.37 -12.54 -5.86
C LEU A 210 -8.53 -12.18 -4.39
N THR A 211 -9.47 -12.83 -3.74
CA THR A 211 -9.81 -12.67 -2.31
C THR A 211 -9.41 -13.89 -1.49
N GLN A 212 -9.05 -14.99 -2.14
CA GLN A 212 -8.57 -16.23 -1.53
C GLN A 212 -7.22 -16.63 -2.10
N PRO A 213 -6.37 -17.31 -1.32
CA PRO A 213 -5.04 -17.71 -1.75
C PRO A 213 -5.11 -18.77 -2.86
N THR A 214 -4.23 -18.64 -3.85
CA THR A 214 -4.12 -19.60 -4.97
C THR A 214 -3.00 -20.63 -4.77
N GLY A 215 -2.29 -20.57 -3.65
CA GLY A 215 -1.07 -21.33 -3.42
C GLY A 215 0.20 -20.66 -3.98
N LYS A 216 0.07 -19.73 -4.94
CA LYS A 216 1.14 -18.82 -5.38
C LYS A 216 0.91 -17.41 -4.83
N ASP A 217 -0.32 -16.92 -4.98
CA ASP A 217 -0.68 -15.56 -4.62
C ASP A 217 -1.22 -15.49 -3.19
N MET A 218 -0.84 -14.43 -2.51
CA MET A 218 -1.30 -14.11 -1.18
C MET A 218 -2.62 -13.34 -1.30
N ALA A 219 -3.70 -13.92 -0.80
CA ALA A 219 -4.98 -13.24 -0.69
C ALA A 219 -5.71 -13.75 0.56
N LYS A 220 -6.55 -12.90 1.16
CA LYS A 220 -7.30 -13.22 2.38
C LYS A 220 -8.44 -12.23 2.50
N THR A 221 -9.60 -12.71 2.94
CA THR A 221 -10.74 -11.85 3.28
C THR A 221 -11.51 -12.43 4.47
N ALA A 222 -12.01 -11.55 5.32
CA ALA A 222 -13.00 -11.86 6.33
C ALA A 222 -14.44 -11.57 5.86
N LEU A 223 -14.57 -10.92 4.68
CA LEU A 223 -15.86 -10.58 4.08
C LEU A 223 -16.41 -11.76 3.24
N PRO A 224 -17.74 -11.85 3.04
CA PRO A 224 -18.38 -12.89 2.25
C PRO A 224 -18.18 -12.65 0.74
N LEU A 225 -16.95 -12.66 0.30
CA LEU A 225 -16.58 -12.37 -1.08
C LEU A 225 -16.30 -13.66 -1.87
N PRO A 226 -16.66 -13.71 -3.17
CA PRO A 226 -16.25 -14.81 -4.02
C PRO A 226 -14.72 -14.82 -4.18
N PRO A 227 -14.11 -15.99 -4.48
CA PRO A 227 -12.65 -16.13 -4.62
C PRO A 227 -12.02 -15.19 -5.64
N ARG A 228 -12.79 -14.78 -6.66
CA ARG A 228 -12.39 -13.85 -7.71
C ARG A 228 -13.52 -12.87 -8.02
N ILE A 229 -13.18 -11.59 -8.13
CA ILE A 229 -14.13 -10.51 -8.47
C ILE A 229 -13.61 -9.78 -9.71
N ASP A 230 -14.46 -9.69 -10.77
CA ASP A 230 -14.19 -8.83 -11.91
C ASP A 230 -14.40 -7.35 -11.53
N ILE A 231 -13.34 -6.57 -11.72
CA ILE A 231 -13.31 -5.12 -11.47
C ILE A 231 -13.06 -4.32 -12.75
N THR A 232 -13.23 -4.93 -13.93
CA THR A 232 -13.06 -4.26 -15.22
C THR A 232 -14.05 -3.10 -15.33
N ASN A 233 -13.53 -1.87 -15.38
CA ASN A 233 -14.33 -0.63 -15.43
C ASN A 233 -15.34 -0.47 -14.28
N LYS A 234 -15.12 -1.14 -13.15
CA LYS A 234 -15.99 -1.07 -11.97
C LYS A 234 -15.22 -0.54 -10.77
N PRO A 235 -15.79 0.39 -10.00
CA PRO A 235 -15.19 0.84 -8.75
C PRO A 235 -15.25 -0.29 -7.70
N LEU A 236 -14.14 -0.52 -6.98
CA LEU A 236 -14.03 -1.64 -6.07
C LEU A 236 -14.97 -1.53 -4.86
N TYR A 237 -14.99 -0.38 -4.17
CA TYR A 237 -15.74 -0.25 -2.92
C TYR A 237 -17.25 -0.51 -3.08
N PRO A 238 -17.95 0.03 -4.09
CA PRO A 238 -19.36 -0.32 -4.34
C PRO A 238 -19.60 -1.80 -4.59
N LEU A 239 -18.64 -2.51 -5.22
CA LEU A 239 -18.75 -3.96 -5.40
C LEU A 239 -18.65 -4.69 -4.06
N LEU A 240 -17.71 -4.30 -3.19
CA LEU A 240 -17.58 -4.87 -1.85
C LEU A 240 -18.86 -4.63 -1.04
N GLN A 241 -19.42 -3.42 -1.08
CA GLN A 241 -20.69 -3.09 -0.41
C GLN A 241 -21.83 -4.00 -0.90
N LYS A 242 -21.93 -4.20 -2.22
CA LYS A 242 -22.96 -5.07 -2.81
C LYS A 242 -22.83 -6.51 -2.30
N TYR A 243 -21.64 -7.12 -2.38
CA TYR A 243 -21.45 -8.49 -1.89
C TYR A 243 -21.74 -8.63 -0.39
N CYS A 244 -21.35 -7.65 0.42
CA CYS A 244 -21.65 -7.65 1.85
C CYS A 244 -23.16 -7.56 2.08
N ALA A 245 -23.86 -6.67 1.38
CA ALA A 245 -25.31 -6.51 1.48
C ALA A 245 -26.08 -7.78 1.06
N ASP A 246 -25.66 -8.44 -0.01
CA ASP A 246 -26.25 -9.69 -0.48
C ASP A 246 -26.15 -10.82 0.57
N HIS A 247 -25.26 -10.69 1.56
CA HIS A 247 -25.07 -11.63 2.66
C HIS A 247 -25.51 -11.07 4.04
N ASN A 248 -26.25 -9.96 4.06
CA ASN A 248 -26.68 -9.26 5.29
C ASN A 248 -25.51 -8.79 6.18
N VAL A 249 -24.36 -8.54 5.60
CA VAL A 249 -23.19 -7.95 6.29
C VAL A 249 -23.14 -6.46 5.97
N LYS A 250 -23.13 -5.60 6.99
CA LYS A 250 -22.92 -4.17 6.80
C LYS A 250 -21.43 -3.90 6.73
N LEU A 251 -20.96 -3.37 5.60
CA LEU A 251 -19.59 -2.85 5.49
C LEU A 251 -19.55 -1.49 6.18
N GLN A 252 -19.15 -1.47 7.45
CA GLN A 252 -19.07 -0.24 8.25
C GLN A 252 -17.71 0.43 8.08
N SER A 253 -17.68 1.76 8.09
CA SER A 253 -16.45 2.48 8.36
C SER A 253 -16.12 2.36 9.86
N ARG A 254 -14.84 2.31 10.22
CA ARG A 254 -14.43 2.26 11.63
C ARG A 254 -14.95 3.43 12.46
N ALA A 255 -15.23 4.57 11.83
CA ALA A 255 -15.84 5.74 12.48
C ALA A 255 -17.22 5.42 13.09
N GLU A 256 -17.97 4.46 12.53
CA GLU A 256 -19.27 4.04 13.07
C GLU A 256 -19.13 3.05 14.26
N GLU A 257 -18.01 2.32 14.38
CA GLU A 257 -17.77 1.36 15.46
C GLU A 257 -17.35 2.03 16.78
N VAL A 258 -16.72 3.21 16.71
CA VAL A 258 -16.22 3.93 17.90
C VAL A 258 -17.31 4.72 18.63
N VAL A 259 -18.46 4.93 17.99
CA VAL A 259 -19.61 5.68 18.55
C VAL A 259 -20.70 4.75 19.13
N ALA A 260 -20.60 3.45 18.95
CA ALA A 260 -21.55 2.46 19.47
C ALA A 260 -20.99 1.75 20.71
#